data_915b53e51164d3ff55cda7394dcf4746
#
_entry.id   915b53e51164d3ff55cda7394dcf4746
#
_cell.length_a   1.000
_cell.length_b   1.000
_cell.length_c   1.000
_cell.angle_alpha   90.00
_cell.angle_beta   90.00
_cell.angle_gamma   90.00
#
_symmetry.space_group_name_H-M   'P 1'
#
loop_
_entity.id
_entity.type
_entity.pdbx_description
1 polymer ?
#
loop_
_entity_poly.entity_id
_entity_poly.type
_entity_poly.pdbx_seq_one_letter_code
_entity_poly.pdbx_strand_id
1 'polypeptide(L)'
;MVWFSLFLALMSLIISGLCLGQKPATKQATSIPKTWDDQAMMSLQLPPADRRVSPKLISSDYYYRMPVRPVYKSYPVYRPDREPRGYFDELKRKEPQIIFDASKFKSEADWTKAGEMVFDAPIDFESEGTLYSEVRGMDWFTKNNVLVTSEGVMPNMRYVVREKGKVELGFGACAGCHTRVMPDGSVIKGAQGNFPDDRTFGYEQRIREAKAKNKDAILANLRSFIRRSYGAPWIKDDASARADRMSVSELASVMEAITPGTCARQGTSPFYPSAIPDLISLKDRKYLDSTGLVRQHNIGDLMRYAALNQGADQLTLYDQFRPAGELPKPSTRERYSDEQLYALALYIYSLKPPDNPNKFDALAKQGYEVFMTEACDVCHTPPLYTNNMLTPVAGFKVSKEDRITDDVLNLPIDTDPNLALDTRRGTGYYKIPSLKGLWYRGPFEHNGSVATLEDWFDPRRLRDDYVPTGFRGYGVTTRAVKGHEFGLSLTPEERKALIAFLKTL
;
A
#
# COMPACT_ATOMS: atom_id res chain seq x y z
N MET A 1 -58.50 -48.00 -23.27
CA MET A 1 -57.76 -48.92 -24.16
C MET A 1 -56.36 -48.94 -23.62
N VAL A 2 -56.10 -49.90 -22.78
CA VAL A 2 -55.39 -51.16 -22.99
C VAL A 2 -53.88 -50.98 -22.80
N TRP A 3 -53.43 -51.42 -21.62
CA TRP A 3 -52.48 -52.48 -21.27
C TRP A 3 -51.01 -52.14 -21.39
N PHE A 4 -50.03 -52.45 -20.49
CA PHE A 4 -49.73 -53.58 -19.54
C PHE A 4 -48.61 -53.05 -18.55
N SER A 5 -48.66 -53.14 -17.31
CA SER A 5 -48.47 -54.11 -16.21
C SER A 5 -47.21 -54.96 -16.25
N LEU A 6 -46.44 -54.83 -15.14
CA LEU A 6 -45.57 -55.79 -14.41
C LEU A 6 -44.37 -56.41 -15.10
N PHE A 7 -43.17 -56.24 -14.44
CA PHE A 7 -42.48 -57.40 -13.84
C PHE A 7 -41.58 -56.99 -12.72
N LEU A 8 -41.86 -57.43 -11.49
CA LEU A 8 -40.94 -57.55 -10.36
C LEU A 8 -40.08 -58.80 -10.56
N ALA A 9 -38.79 -58.72 -10.35
CA ALA A 9 -37.98 -59.88 -9.91
C ALA A 9 -36.81 -59.42 -9.08
N LEU A 10 -36.79 -59.86 -7.82
CA LEU A 10 -35.72 -59.87 -6.86
C LEU A 10 -34.46 -60.52 -7.45
N MET A 11 -33.31 -59.88 -7.23
CA MET A 11 -32.06 -60.62 -7.06
C MET A 11 -31.21 -59.89 -6.02
N SER A 12 -31.19 -60.39 -4.80
CA SER A 12 -30.26 -60.09 -3.72
C SER A 12 -28.91 -60.73 -4.07
N LEU A 13 -27.92 -59.94 -4.35
CA LEU A 13 -26.55 -60.38 -4.40
C LEU A 13 -25.73 -59.54 -3.40
N ILE A 14 -25.31 -60.21 -2.37
CA ILE A 14 -24.35 -59.79 -1.35
C ILE A 14 -23.01 -59.55 -2.06
N ILE A 15 -22.59 -58.32 -2.20
CA ILE A 15 -21.22 -57.97 -2.53
C ILE A 15 -20.60 -57.36 -1.29
N SER A 16 -19.84 -58.15 -0.56
CA SER A 16 -18.87 -57.69 0.45
C SER A 16 -17.82 -56.87 -0.25
N GLY A 17 -18.02 -55.57 -0.37
CA GLY A 17 -17.04 -54.63 -0.93
C GLY A 17 -16.03 -54.24 0.15
N LEU A 18 -14.80 -54.62 -0.04
CA LEU A 18 -13.63 -54.12 0.69
C LEU A 18 -13.70 -52.55 0.71
N CYS A 19 -13.83 -51.99 1.90
CA CYS A 19 -13.42 -50.63 2.16
C CYS A 19 -11.92 -50.50 1.95
N LEU A 20 -11.50 -50.22 0.71
CA LEU A 20 -10.15 -49.66 0.47
C LEU A 20 -10.18 -48.28 1.06
N GLY A 21 -9.57 -48.11 2.24
CA GLY A 21 -9.30 -46.85 2.85
C GLY A 21 -8.54 -45.96 1.85
N GLN A 22 -9.21 -44.96 1.31
CA GLN A 22 -8.55 -43.87 0.60
C GLN A 22 -7.55 -43.26 1.61
N LYS A 23 -6.26 -43.53 1.40
CA LYS A 23 -5.21 -42.74 2.03
C LYS A 23 -5.54 -41.26 1.79
N PRO A 24 -5.54 -40.41 2.84
CA PRO A 24 -5.71 -38.98 2.62
C PRO A 24 -4.66 -38.57 1.59
N ALA A 25 -5.11 -37.90 0.53
CA ALA A 25 -4.23 -37.32 -0.47
C ALA A 25 -3.19 -36.50 0.27
N THR A 26 -1.95 -36.94 0.21
CA THR A 26 -0.80 -36.14 0.66
C THR A 26 -0.92 -34.82 -0.08
N LYS A 27 -1.24 -33.73 0.64
CA LYS A 27 -1.16 -32.36 0.10
C LYS A 27 0.23 -32.25 -0.50
N GLN A 28 0.31 -32.23 -1.83
CA GLN A 28 1.52 -31.89 -2.55
C GLN A 28 2.02 -30.59 -1.92
N ALA A 29 3.22 -30.60 -1.37
CA ALA A 29 3.86 -29.39 -0.90
C ALA A 29 3.87 -28.42 -2.10
N THR A 30 3.03 -27.41 -2.07
CA THR A 30 2.96 -26.39 -3.12
C THR A 30 4.34 -25.76 -3.15
N SER A 31 5.07 -25.95 -4.24
CA SER A 31 6.40 -25.35 -4.40
C SER A 31 6.26 -23.83 -4.33
N ILE A 32 7.05 -23.22 -3.45
CA ILE A 32 7.08 -21.74 -3.32
C ILE A 32 7.49 -21.16 -4.67
N PRO A 33 6.70 -20.23 -5.25
CA PRO A 33 7.07 -19.60 -6.52
C PRO A 33 8.39 -18.84 -6.40
N LYS A 34 9.19 -18.83 -7.45
CA LYS A 34 10.31 -17.88 -7.54
C LYS A 34 9.78 -16.45 -7.62
N THR A 35 10.29 -15.59 -6.76
CA THR A 35 9.93 -14.17 -6.76
C THR A 35 10.37 -13.50 -8.04
N TRP A 36 11.64 -13.66 -8.43
CA TRP A 36 12.19 -13.00 -9.61
C TRP A 36 12.40 -14.02 -10.74
N ASP A 37 11.41 -14.08 -11.60
CA ASP A 37 11.45 -14.81 -12.85
C ASP A 37 11.35 -13.80 -13.98
N ASP A 38 12.33 -13.79 -14.91
CA ASP A 38 12.44 -12.74 -15.92
C ASP A 38 11.20 -12.68 -16.82
N GLN A 39 10.60 -13.82 -17.17
CA GLN A 39 9.39 -13.88 -17.98
C GLN A 39 8.16 -13.33 -17.21
N ALA A 40 7.99 -13.76 -15.98
CA ALA A 40 6.90 -13.29 -15.13
C ALA A 40 7.02 -11.79 -14.81
N MET A 41 8.26 -11.29 -14.67
CA MET A 41 8.50 -9.85 -14.45
C MET A 41 8.14 -8.99 -15.65
N MET A 42 8.30 -9.50 -16.88
CA MET A 42 7.96 -8.77 -18.12
C MET A 42 6.45 -8.50 -18.23
N SER A 43 5.61 -9.42 -17.78
CA SER A 43 4.15 -9.30 -17.85
C SER A 43 3.51 -8.66 -16.58
N LEU A 44 4.30 -8.45 -15.54
CA LEU A 44 3.81 -8.03 -14.23
C LEU A 44 3.21 -6.62 -14.23
N GLN A 45 3.91 -5.67 -14.84
CA GLN A 45 3.54 -4.26 -14.78
C GLN A 45 2.88 -3.77 -16.06
N LEU A 46 1.91 -2.87 -15.92
CA LEU A 46 1.46 -2.07 -17.05
C LEU A 46 2.59 -1.15 -17.50
N PRO A 47 2.68 -0.87 -18.80
CA PRO A 47 3.69 0.05 -19.31
C PRO A 47 3.42 1.50 -18.81
N PRO A 48 4.45 2.35 -18.76
CA PRO A 48 4.29 3.76 -18.40
C PRO A 48 3.30 4.50 -19.32
N ALA A 49 2.66 5.55 -18.81
CA ALA A 49 1.75 6.39 -19.59
C ALA A 49 2.44 6.96 -20.83
N ASP A 50 3.70 7.37 -20.73
CA ASP A 50 4.54 7.67 -21.89
C ASP A 50 5.09 6.38 -22.50
N ARG A 51 4.45 5.90 -23.56
CA ARG A 51 4.79 4.65 -24.26
C ARG A 51 6.16 4.68 -24.97
N ARG A 52 6.84 5.82 -25.02
CA ARG A 52 8.21 5.92 -25.52
C ARG A 52 9.23 5.44 -24.49
N VAL A 53 8.87 5.44 -23.20
CA VAL A 53 9.72 4.97 -22.12
C VAL A 53 9.60 3.46 -21.95
N SER A 54 10.75 2.77 -22.00
CA SER A 54 10.82 1.32 -21.86
C SER A 54 11.55 0.90 -20.57
N PRO A 55 10.82 0.51 -19.52
CA PRO A 55 11.45 0.03 -18.29
C PRO A 55 12.16 -1.29 -18.48
N LYS A 56 13.42 -1.36 -18.06
CA LYS A 56 14.23 -2.58 -18.00
C LYS A 56 14.51 -2.96 -16.55
N LEU A 57 13.88 -4.03 -16.07
CA LEU A 57 14.15 -4.59 -14.76
C LEU A 57 15.54 -5.27 -14.71
N ILE A 58 16.09 -5.44 -13.52
CA ILE A 58 17.28 -6.27 -13.31
C ILE A 58 16.96 -7.74 -13.67
N SER A 59 17.98 -8.49 -14.07
CA SER A 59 17.82 -9.93 -14.33
C SER A 59 17.63 -10.76 -13.07
N SER A 60 17.07 -11.95 -13.20
CA SER A 60 16.94 -12.92 -12.12
C SER A 60 18.31 -13.29 -11.53
N ASP A 61 19.34 -13.44 -12.37
CA ASP A 61 20.72 -13.66 -11.92
C ASP A 61 21.23 -12.55 -11.00
N TYR A 62 21.02 -11.28 -11.37
CA TYR A 62 21.40 -10.16 -10.51
C TYR A 62 20.62 -10.18 -9.18
N TYR A 63 19.29 -10.38 -9.24
CA TYR A 63 18.42 -10.40 -8.06
C TYR A 63 18.84 -11.47 -7.06
N TYR A 64 19.08 -12.72 -7.52
CA TYR A 64 19.43 -13.83 -6.64
C TYR A 64 20.87 -13.77 -6.11
N ARG A 65 21.75 -12.95 -6.70
CA ARG A 65 23.09 -12.66 -6.13
C ARG A 65 23.07 -11.64 -4.98
N MET A 66 21.96 -10.94 -4.77
CA MET A 66 21.81 -10.10 -3.58
C MET A 66 21.66 -10.99 -2.33
N PRO A 67 22.39 -10.73 -1.23
CA PRO A 67 22.22 -11.46 0.01
C PRO A 67 20.80 -11.36 0.55
N VAL A 68 20.35 -12.41 1.20
CA VAL A 68 19.03 -12.46 1.83
C VAL A 68 19.06 -11.64 3.12
N ARG A 69 18.08 -10.76 3.27
CA ARG A 69 17.88 -9.96 4.47
C ARG A 69 17.47 -10.81 5.66
N PRO A 70 18.17 -10.73 6.80
CA PRO A 70 17.71 -11.36 8.03
C PRO A 70 16.51 -10.63 8.62
N VAL A 71 15.55 -11.36 9.18
CA VAL A 71 14.43 -10.82 9.94
C VAL A 71 14.77 -10.89 11.43
N TYR A 72 15.07 -9.74 12.02
CA TYR A 72 15.41 -9.64 13.43
C TYR A 72 14.17 -9.52 14.30
N LYS A 73 14.24 -10.01 15.52
CA LYS A 73 13.25 -9.73 16.55
C LYS A 73 13.20 -8.24 16.81
N SER A 74 12.00 -7.70 16.77
CA SER A 74 11.75 -6.27 16.96
C SER A 74 10.93 -6.02 18.23
N TYR A 75 11.01 -4.79 18.74
CA TYR A 75 10.42 -4.38 20.00
C TYR A 75 9.61 -3.09 19.81
N PRO A 76 8.57 -2.85 20.62
CA PRO A 76 7.76 -1.63 20.52
C PRO A 76 8.57 -0.34 20.66
N VAL A 77 8.17 0.68 19.93
CA VAL A 77 8.57 2.07 20.17
C VAL A 77 7.42 2.74 20.92
N TYR A 78 7.69 3.20 22.11
CA TYR A 78 6.70 3.91 22.93
C TYR A 78 6.82 5.41 22.74
N ARG A 79 5.71 6.11 22.86
CA ARG A 79 5.74 7.55 23.13
C ARG A 79 6.44 7.77 24.48
N PRO A 80 7.34 8.77 24.61
CA PRO A 80 8.23 8.88 25.78
C PRO A 80 7.54 8.89 27.14
N ASP A 81 6.34 9.51 27.24
CA ASP A 81 5.55 9.56 28.48
C ASP A 81 4.87 8.22 28.84
N ARG A 82 4.92 7.23 27.92
CA ARG A 82 4.34 5.90 28.07
C ARG A 82 5.38 4.79 28.07
N GLU A 83 6.66 5.11 27.82
CA GLU A 83 7.74 4.13 27.83
C GLU A 83 7.89 3.53 29.24
N PRO A 84 7.86 2.20 29.41
CA PRO A 84 8.07 1.56 30.71
C PRO A 84 9.44 1.93 31.30
N ARG A 85 9.49 2.16 32.61
CA ARG A 85 10.75 2.52 33.27
C ARG A 85 11.83 1.48 33.06
N GLY A 86 12.99 1.91 32.55
CA GLY A 86 14.14 1.02 32.28
C GLY A 86 14.02 0.18 31.03
N TYR A 87 12.96 0.36 30.22
CA TYR A 87 12.71 -0.40 29.00
C TYR A 87 13.89 -0.33 28.02
N PHE A 88 14.39 0.87 27.73
CA PHE A 88 15.49 1.04 26.78
C PHE A 88 16.79 0.39 27.27
N ASP A 89 17.09 0.42 28.56
CA ASP A 89 18.24 -0.27 29.13
C ASP A 89 18.06 -1.78 29.15
N GLU A 90 16.82 -2.28 29.26
CA GLU A 90 16.52 -3.69 29.04
C GLU A 90 16.82 -4.09 27.62
N LEU A 91 16.44 -3.29 26.61
CA LEU A 91 16.74 -3.59 25.20
C LEU A 91 18.25 -3.69 24.96
N LYS A 92 19.08 -2.83 25.56
CA LYS A 92 20.55 -2.88 25.44
C LYS A 92 21.15 -4.20 25.96
N ARG A 93 20.46 -4.88 26.89
CA ARG A 93 20.90 -6.18 27.44
C ARG A 93 20.48 -7.38 26.59
N LYS A 94 19.58 -7.18 25.61
CA LYS A 94 19.11 -8.27 24.74
C LYS A 94 20.23 -8.71 23.79
N GLU A 95 20.24 -10.01 23.49
CA GLU A 95 21.06 -10.57 22.41
C GLU A 95 20.32 -10.40 21.07
N PRO A 96 21.06 -10.21 19.95
CA PRO A 96 20.49 -10.26 18.60
C PRO A 96 19.76 -11.57 18.34
N GLN A 97 18.57 -11.53 17.76
CA GLN A 97 17.80 -12.73 17.44
C GLN A 97 17.24 -12.63 16.01
N ILE A 98 17.63 -13.58 15.16
CA ILE A 98 16.98 -13.79 13.86
C ILE A 98 15.81 -14.73 14.10
N ILE A 99 14.60 -14.32 13.68
CA ILE A 99 13.35 -15.02 14.03
C ILE A 99 12.70 -15.74 12.86
N PHE A 100 13.14 -15.51 11.62
CA PHE A 100 12.60 -16.18 10.45
C PHE A 100 13.49 -17.39 10.08
N ASP A 101 12.92 -18.57 10.14
CA ASP A 101 13.56 -19.83 9.78
C ASP A 101 12.53 -20.74 9.08
N ALA A 102 12.55 -20.74 7.75
CA ALA A 102 11.58 -21.46 6.93
C ALA A 102 11.56 -22.98 7.18
N SER A 103 12.68 -23.56 7.66
CA SER A 103 12.76 -25.00 7.95
C SER A 103 11.84 -25.44 9.09
N LYS A 104 11.40 -24.50 9.92
CA LYS A 104 10.51 -24.74 11.07
C LYS A 104 9.02 -24.67 10.72
N PHE A 105 8.64 -24.17 9.55
CA PHE A 105 7.24 -23.98 9.18
C PHE A 105 6.67 -25.24 8.55
N LYS A 106 5.65 -25.82 9.19
CA LYS A 106 5.05 -27.11 8.80
C LYS A 106 3.60 -26.96 8.33
N SER A 107 2.94 -25.86 8.67
CA SER A 107 1.54 -25.59 8.36
C SER A 107 1.36 -24.23 7.71
N GLU A 108 0.22 -24.01 7.03
CA GLU A 108 -0.14 -22.69 6.50
C GLU A 108 -0.25 -21.64 7.61
N ALA A 109 -0.67 -22.05 8.80
CA ALA A 109 -0.71 -21.15 9.97
C ALA A 109 0.70 -20.70 10.39
N ASP A 110 1.71 -21.58 10.33
CA ASP A 110 3.10 -21.20 10.61
C ASP A 110 3.61 -20.20 9.59
N TRP A 111 3.35 -20.44 8.31
CA TRP A 111 3.70 -19.53 7.23
C TRP A 111 3.01 -18.17 7.37
N THR A 112 1.71 -18.15 7.69
CA THR A 112 0.96 -16.92 7.92
C THR A 112 1.52 -16.13 9.10
N LYS A 113 1.83 -16.77 10.21
CA LYS A 113 2.47 -16.14 11.36
C LYS A 113 3.87 -15.63 11.04
N ALA A 114 4.65 -16.37 10.27
CA ALA A 114 5.94 -15.90 9.79
C ALA A 114 5.81 -14.68 8.85
N GLY A 115 4.74 -14.64 8.04
CA GLY A 115 4.42 -13.50 7.20
C GLY A 115 4.10 -12.23 7.99
N GLU A 116 3.44 -12.35 9.14
CA GLU A 116 3.25 -11.22 10.06
C GLU A 116 4.59 -10.68 10.57
N MET A 117 5.54 -11.56 10.90
CA MET A 117 6.89 -11.15 11.30
C MET A 117 7.58 -10.35 10.19
N VAL A 118 7.46 -10.79 8.92
CA VAL A 118 8.02 -10.07 7.77
C VAL A 118 7.31 -8.74 7.53
N PHE A 119 5.99 -8.69 7.72
CA PHE A 119 5.19 -7.47 7.59
C PHE A 119 5.60 -6.37 8.58
N ASP A 120 5.94 -6.76 9.81
CA ASP A 120 6.39 -5.86 10.87
C ASP A 120 7.92 -5.59 10.84
N ALA A 121 8.69 -6.36 10.07
CA ALA A 121 10.14 -6.28 10.06
C ALA A 121 10.64 -5.00 9.37
N PRO A 122 11.43 -4.16 10.07
CA PRO A 122 12.09 -3.01 9.46
C PRO A 122 13.09 -3.43 8.38
N ILE A 123 13.27 -2.53 7.40
CA ILE A 123 14.25 -2.70 6.33
C ILE A 123 15.42 -1.73 6.44
N ASP A 124 15.21 -0.60 7.08
CA ASP A 124 16.21 0.41 7.35
C ASP A 124 16.41 0.58 8.86
N PHE A 125 17.62 0.94 9.28
CA PHE A 125 18.01 1.02 10.69
C PHE A 125 18.85 2.26 10.96
N GLU A 126 18.56 2.96 12.06
CA GLU A 126 19.32 4.12 12.53
C GLU A 126 19.59 3.97 14.02
N SER A 127 20.85 4.09 14.44
CA SER A 127 21.28 4.05 15.85
C SER A 127 21.74 5.40 16.37
N GLU A 128 22.13 6.27 15.46
CA GLU A 128 22.57 7.63 15.70
C GLU A 128 22.07 8.48 14.54
N GLY A 129 21.52 9.64 14.82
CA GLY A 129 20.99 10.51 13.77
C GLY A 129 19.75 11.28 14.22
N THR A 130 19.17 12.00 13.27
CA THR A 130 18.09 12.92 13.58
C THR A 130 16.82 12.17 13.97
N LEU A 131 16.36 11.22 13.16
CA LEU A 131 15.12 10.47 13.42
C LEU A 131 15.21 9.71 14.74
N TYR A 132 16.30 8.95 14.95
CA TYR A 132 16.53 8.20 16.19
C TYR A 132 16.47 9.09 17.43
N SER A 133 17.10 10.29 17.37
CA SER A 133 17.11 11.23 18.49
C SER A 133 15.75 11.87 18.71
N GLU A 134 15.07 12.28 17.65
CA GLU A 134 13.80 13.00 17.71
C GLU A 134 12.65 12.08 18.21
N VAL A 135 12.60 10.81 17.77
CA VAL A 135 11.59 9.82 18.21
C VAL A 135 11.64 9.57 19.72
N ARG A 136 12.75 9.85 20.38
CA ARG A 136 12.87 9.77 21.84
C ARG A 136 12.37 11.03 22.56
N GLY A 137 11.91 12.04 21.85
CA GLY A 137 11.38 13.30 22.37
C GLY A 137 9.87 13.45 22.15
N MET A 138 9.16 14.05 23.12
CA MET A 138 7.71 14.31 23.01
C MET A 138 7.37 15.25 21.85
N ASP A 139 8.23 16.20 21.56
CA ASP A 139 8.03 17.19 20.50
C ASP A 139 7.79 16.55 19.14
N TRP A 140 8.51 15.48 18.83
CA TRP A 140 8.37 14.78 17.56
C TRP A 140 6.95 14.20 17.40
N PHE A 141 6.42 13.55 18.44
CA PHE A 141 5.05 13.01 18.43
C PHE A 141 4.00 14.11 18.31
N THR A 142 4.16 15.18 19.09
CA THR A 142 3.18 16.27 19.18
C THR A 142 3.13 17.11 17.91
N LYS A 143 4.29 17.54 17.42
CA LYS A 143 4.40 18.41 16.22
C LYS A 143 3.99 17.72 14.95
N ASN A 144 4.21 16.40 14.86
CA ASN A 144 3.82 15.60 13.70
C ASN A 144 2.43 14.95 13.85
N ASN A 145 1.78 15.10 15.00
CA ASN A 145 0.50 14.46 15.29
C ASN A 145 0.54 12.93 15.11
N VAL A 146 1.61 12.30 15.65
CA VAL A 146 1.81 10.85 15.58
C VAL A 146 0.85 10.15 16.53
N LEU A 147 0.01 9.28 16.00
CA LEU A 147 -0.93 8.49 16.77
C LEU A 147 -0.23 7.29 17.41
N VAL A 148 -0.70 6.91 18.60
CA VAL A 148 -0.20 5.74 19.35
C VAL A 148 -1.38 4.90 19.84
N THR A 149 -1.12 3.64 20.17
CA THR A 149 -2.10 2.75 20.77
C THR A 149 -2.51 3.23 22.18
N SER A 150 -3.54 2.61 22.75
CA SER A 150 -3.96 2.86 24.15
C SER A 150 -2.82 2.67 25.17
N GLU A 151 -1.89 1.73 24.87
CA GLU A 151 -0.69 1.51 25.66
C GLU A 151 0.45 2.49 25.37
N GLY A 152 0.27 3.41 24.42
CA GLY A 152 1.29 4.37 24.02
C GLY A 152 2.32 3.85 23.02
N VAL A 153 2.07 2.73 22.36
CA VAL A 153 2.94 2.16 21.32
C VAL A 153 2.69 2.84 19.99
N MET A 154 3.75 3.22 19.28
CA MET A 154 3.72 3.60 17.87
C MET A 154 3.97 2.33 17.03
N PRO A 155 2.97 1.83 16.28
CA PRO A 155 3.11 0.54 15.58
C PRO A 155 3.91 0.62 14.29
N ASN A 156 4.24 1.81 13.80
CA ASN A 156 4.80 2.06 12.47
C ASN A 156 6.33 1.92 12.41
N MET A 157 7.01 2.02 13.55
CA MET A 157 8.44 1.81 13.70
C MET A 157 8.71 0.84 14.86
N ARG A 158 9.91 0.24 14.87
CA ARG A 158 10.26 -0.78 15.87
C ARG A 158 11.70 -0.59 16.33
N TYR A 159 11.99 -0.84 17.61
CA TYR A 159 13.38 -1.02 18.03
C TYR A 159 13.89 -2.40 17.65
N VAL A 160 15.16 -2.47 17.26
CA VAL A 160 15.85 -3.73 16.91
C VAL A 160 17.21 -3.75 17.58
N VAL A 161 17.65 -4.93 18.02
CA VAL A 161 18.98 -5.17 18.53
C VAL A 161 19.67 -6.12 17.54
N ARG A 162 20.56 -5.57 16.68
CA ARG A 162 21.38 -6.33 15.72
C ARG A 162 22.78 -6.59 16.25
N GLU A 163 23.18 -5.84 17.27
CA GLU A 163 24.43 -5.99 18.00
C GLU A 163 24.14 -5.76 19.49
N LYS A 164 24.72 -6.59 20.37
CA LYS A 164 24.54 -6.45 21.82
C LYS A 164 24.98 -5.08 22.31
N GLY A 165 24.16 -4.46 23.13
CA GLY A 165 24.41 -3.13 23.65
C GLY A 165 23.94 -1.98 22.77
N LYS A 166 23.59 -2.25 21.50
CA LYS A 166 23.14 -1.25 20.52
C LYS A 166 21.67 -1.43 20.18
N VAL A 167 20.86 -0.46 20.54
CA VAL A 167 19.44 -0.41 20.14
C VAL A 167 19.32 0.50 18.92
N GLU A 168 18.75 -0.01 17.85
CA GLU A 168 18.53 0.72 16.61
C GLU A 168 17.03 0.96 16.40
N LEU A 169 16.70 2.12 15.87
CA LEU A 169 15.35 2.42 15.37
C LEU A 169 15.23 1.83 13.97
N GLY A 170 14.27 0.94 13.81
CA GLY A 170 13.97 0.31 12.53
C GLY A 170 12.69 0.90 11.91
N PHE A 171 12.71 1.14 10.60
CA PHE A 171 11.61 1.72 9.83
C PHE A 171 11.55 1.13 8.40
N GLY A 172 10.61 1.61 7.58
CA GLY A 172 10.42 1.13 6.21
C GLY A 172 9.74 -0.25 6.10
N ALA A 173 9.18 -0.78 7.20
CA ALA A 173 8.37 -1.99 7.18
C ALA A 173 7.06 -1.81 6.41
N CYS A 174 6.42 -2.91 5.97
CA CYS A 174 5.05 -2.86 5.42
C CYS A 174 4.09 -2.24 6.43
N ALA A 175 4.25 -2.56 7.72
CA ALA A 175 3.48 -2.00 8.83
C ALA A 175 3.58 -0.47 8.90
N GLY A 176 4.66 0.14 8.42
CA GLY A 176 4.86 1.60 8.42
C GLY A 176 3.72 2.32 7.70
N CYS A 177 3.39 1.87 6.50
CA CYS A 177 2.32 2.45 5.67
C CYS A 177 0.97 1.75 5.87
N HIS A 178 0.95 0.44 6.18
CA HIS A 178 -0.27 -0.37 6.20
C HIS A 178 -0.72 -0.76 7.61
N THR A 179 -0.61 0.17 8.55
CA THR A 179 -1.16 0.03 9.90
C THR A 179 -1.90 1.30 10.28
N ARG A 180 -3.18 1.16 10.62
CA ARG A 180 -4.01 2.26 11.06
C ARG A 180 -4.21 2.22 12.57
N VAL A 181 -3.99 3.34 13.24
CA VAL A 181 -4.36 3.55 14.63
C VAL A 181 -5.71 4.26 14.66
N MET A 182 -6.68 3.64 15.31
CA MET A 182 -8.03 4.18 15.43
C MET A 182 -8.12 5.21 16.57
N PRO A 183 -9.17 6.05 16.64
CA PRO A 183 -9.32 7.05 17.71
C PRO A 183 -9.35 6.47 19.14
N ASP A 184 -9.78 5.22 19.30
CA ASP A 184 -9.79 4.50 20.58
C ASP A 184 -8.43 3.86 20.93
N GLY A 185 -7.43 4.01 20.04
CA GLY A 185 -6.11 3.41 20.19
C GLY A 185 -6.01 1.96 19.72
N SER A 186 -7.08 1.38 19.19
CA SER A 186 -7.02 0.06 18.52
C SER A 186 -6.25 0.14 17.20
N VAL A 187 -5.78 -1.00 16.71
CA VAL A 187 -4.91 -1.08 15.53
C VAL A 187 -5.51 -2.01 14.49
N ILE A 188 -5.54 -1.55 13.25
CA ILE A 188 -5.95 -2.36 12.09
C ILE A 188 -4.73 -2.55 11.19
N LYS A 189 -4.12 -3.75 11.24
CA LYS A 189 -3.03 -4.15 10.32
C LYS A 189 -3.59 -4.42 8.92
N GLY A 190 -2.87 -3.98 7.92
CA GLY A 190 -3.26 -4.09 6.51
C GLY A 190 -4.17 -2.97 6.02
N ALA A 191 -4.75 -2.16 6.90
CA ALA A 191 -5.59 -1.03 6.53
C ALA A 191 -4.79 0.10 5.84
N GLN A 192 -5.51 1.04 5.22
CA GLN A 192 -4.96 2.34 4.84
C GLN A 192 -4.39 3.01 6.10
N GLY A 193 -3.06 3.00 6.25
CA GLY A 193 -2.40 3.55 7.41
C GLY A 193 -2.55 5.06 7.53
N ASN A 194 -2.35 5.58 8.72
CA ASN A 194 -2.48 7.01 9.02
C ASN A 194 -1.25 7.58 9.76
N PHE A 195 -0.12 6.89 9.64
CA PHE A 195 1.14 7.43 10.08
C PHE A 195 1.58 8.60 9.18
N PRO A 196 1.99 9.74 9.73
CA PRO A 196 2.37 10.93 8.98
C PRO A 196 3.81 10.86 8.45
N ASP A 197 4.16 9.82 7.68
CA ASP A 197 5.54 9.51 7.27
C ASP A 197 6.24 10.68 6.57
N ASP A 198 5.63 11.24 5.53
CA ASP A 198 6.20 12.38 4.80
C ASP A 198 6.33 13.63 5.68
N ARG A 199 5.37 13.87 6.57
CA ARG A 199 5.41 14.99 7.51
C ARG A 199 6.58 14.86 8.49
N THR A 200 6.78 13.66 9.05
CA THR A 200 7.92 13.41 9.95
C THR A 200 9.24 13.57 9.20
N PHE A 201 9.31 13.12 7.94
CA PHE A 201 10.49 13.33 7.10
C PHE A 201 10.75 14.82 6.84
N GLY A 202 9.72 15.61 6.50
CA GLY A 202 9.84 17.07 6.33
C GLY A 202 10.33 17.76 7.61
N TYR A 203 9.75 17.43 8.75
CA TYR A 203 10.17 17.90 10.07
C TYR A 203 11.65 17.62 10.34
N GLU A 204 12.11 16.40 10.05
CA GLU A 204 13.51 16.03 10.22
C GLU A 204 14.46 16.84 9.32
N GLN A 205 14.07 17.13 8.07
CA GLN A 205 14.91 17.95 7.19
C GLN A 205 15.13 19.34 7.77
N ARG A 206 14.13 19.94 8.41
CA ARG A 206 14.28 21.23 9.12
C ARG A 206 15.26 21.14 10.28
N ILE A 207 15.18 20.06 11.08
CA ILE A 207 16.13 19.84 12.18
C ILE A 207 17.56 19.62 11.65
N ARG A 208 17.72 18.84 10.59
CA ARG A 208 19.01 18.61 9.94
C ARG A 208 19.61 19.92 9.40
N GLU A 209 18.81 20.73 8.72
CA GLU A 209 19.25 22.05 8.22
C GLU A 209 19.65 22.98 9.37
N ALA A 210 18.85 23.04 10.44
CA ALA A 210 19.14 23.90 11.60
C ALA A 210 20.43 23.50 12.33
N LYS A 211 20.74 22.20 12.41
CA LYS A 211 21.96 21.67 13.07
C LYS A 211 23.19 21.61 12.14
N ALA A 212 23.01 21.78 10.82
CA ALA A 212 24.08 21.56 9.85
C ALA A 212 25.07 22.71 9.82
N LYS A 213 26.38 22.38 9.80
CA LYS A 213 27.45 23.32 9.47
C LYS A 213 27.49 23.68 7.98
N ASN A 214 27.11 22.74 7.12
CA ASN A 214 27.04 22.91 5.67
C ASN A 214 25.60 22.64 5.19
N LYS A 215 24.81 23.70 4.98
CA LYS A 215 23.42 23.65 4.53
C LYS A 215 23.29 23.20 3.07
N ASP A 216 24.28 23.53 2.22
CA ASP A 216 24.31 23.15 0.82
C ASP A 216 24.37 21.60 0.68
N ALA A 217 25.16 20.95 1.57
CA ALA A 217 25.21 19.50 1.60
C ALA A 217 23.85 18.86 1.97
N ILE A 218 23.08 19.46 2.89
CA ILE A 218 21.73 18.99 3.22
C ILE A 218 20.82 19.12 2.00
N LEU A 219 20.84 20.26 1.31
CA LEU A 219 20.04 20.48 0.10
C LEU A 219 20.42 19.50 -1.02
N ALA A 220 21.72 19.29 -1.26
CA ALA A 220 22.22 18.36 -2.27
C ALA A 220 21.76 16.91 -1.96
N ASN A 221 21.84 16.48 -0.71
CA ASN A 221 21.37 15.16 -0.27
C ASN A 221 19.85 14.99 -0.45
N LEU A 222 19.08 16.02 -0.10
CA LEU A 222 17.62 16.01 -0.25
C LEU A 222 17.20 15.95 -1.73
N ARG A 223 17.85 16.74 -2.60
CA ARG A 223 17.63 16.67 -4.06
C ARG A 223 18.00 15.31 -4.64
N SER A 224 19.12 14.73 -4.19
CA SER A 224 19.52 13.37 -4.58
C SER A 224 18.49 12.32 -4.15
N PHE A 225 17.96 12.43 -2.93
CA PHE A 225 16.88 11.58 -2.44
C PHE A 225 15.61 11.71 -3.31
N ILE A 226 15.18 12.95 -3.62
CA ILE A 226 14.00 13.21 -4.46
C ILE A 226 14.19 12.64 -5.86
N ARG A 227 15.38 12.86 -6.47
CA ARG A 227 15.70 12.29 -7.79
C ARG A 227 15.62 10.76 -7.78
N ARG A 228 16.20 10.12 -6.79
CA ARG A 228 16.19 8.65 -6.66
C ARG A 228 14.77 8.11 -6.43
N SER A 229 14.02 8.75 -5.54
CA SER A 229 12.71 8.26 -5.13
C SER A 229 11.62 8.60 -6.15
N TYR A 230 11.64 9.79 -6.74
CA TYR A 230 10.52 10.34 -7.51
C TYR A 230 10.88 10.78 -8.93
N GLY A 231 12.16 10.90 -9.28
CA GLY A 231 12.59 11.42 -10.57
C GLY A 231 12.05 10.62 -11.75
N ALA A 232 11.61 11.34 -12.79
CA ALA A 232 11.12 10.83 -14.07
C ALA A 232 11.47 11.85 -15.17
N PRO A 233 12.75 11.92 -15.62
CA PRO A 233 13.27 13.02 -16.45
C PRO A 233 12.63 13.15 -17.83
N TRP A 234 11.79 12.19 -18.26
CA TRP A 234 10.96 12.32 -19.46
C TRP A 234 9.69 13.15 -19.25
N ILE A 235 9.35 13.46 -18.00
CA ILE A 235 8.23 14.33 -17.63
C ILE A 235 8.75 15.76 -17.52
N LYS A 236 8.10 16.69 -18.23
CA LYS A 236 8.57 18.08 -18.37
C LYS A 236 8.81 18.81 -17.04
N ASP A 237 7.98 18.59 -16.05
CA ASP A 237 8.07 19.23 -14.72
C ASP A 237 8.01 18.20 -13.60
N ASP A 238 8.91 17.22 -13.69
CA ASP A 238 8.98 16.13 -12.72
C ASP A 238 9.40 16.62 -11.32
N ALA A 239 9.33 15.71 -10.35
CA ALA A 239 9.65 16.03 -8.97
C ALA A 239 11.09 16.53 -8.79
N SER A 240 12.07 16.01 -9.57
CA SER A 240 13.47 16.46 -9.50
C SER A 240 13.62 17.87 -10.04
N ALA A 241 13.06 18.15 -11.22
CA ALA A 241 13.10 19.47 -11.84
C ALA A 241 12.42 20.54 -10.95
N ARG A 242 11.38 20.18 -10.23
CA ARG A 242 10.76 21.07 -9.22
C ARG A 242 11.65 21.28 -8.02
N ALA A 243 12.25 20.21 -7.47
CA ALA A 243 13.12 20.26 -6.30
C ALA A 243 14.41 21.07 -6.55
N ASP A 244 14.92 21.09 -7.77
CA ASP A 244 16.11 21.86 -8.13
C ASP A 244 15.93 23.38 -8.00
N ARG A 245 14.68 23.85 -7.98
CA ARG A 245 14.32 25.27 -7.80
C ARG A 245 13.92 25.63 -6.37
N MET A 246 13.99 24.68 -5.42
CA MET A 246 13.46 24.83 -4.06
C MET A 246 14.58 24.74 -3.01
N SER A 247 14.40 25.46 -1.91
CA SER A 247 15.20 25.37 -0.69
C SER A 247 14.83 24.14 0.14
N VAL A 248 15.66 23.81 1.15
CA VAL A 248 15.34 22.75 2.14
C VAL A 248 14.01 23.03 2.83
N SER A 249 13.78 24.28 3.25
CA SER A 249 12.55 24.67 3.95
C SER A 249 11.32 24.51 3.08
N GLU A 250 11.37 24.84 1.79
CA GLU A 250 10.25 24.65 0.85
C GLU A 250 10.01 23.16 0.58
N LEU A 251 11.06 22.37 0.37
CA LEU A 251 10.94 20.91 0.20
C LEU A 251 10.40 20.23 1.44
N ALA A 252 10.80 20.66 2.63
CA ALA A 252 10.22 20.20 3.87
C ALA A 252 8.72 20.52 3.96
N SER A 253 8.33 21.74 3.55
CA SER A 253 6.90 22.14 3.51
C SER A 253 6.09 21.33 2.50
N VAL A 254 6.67 20.92 1.37
CA VAL A 254 6.03 20.01 0.40
C VAL A 254 5.70 18.69 1.07
N MET A 255 6.66 18.10 1.80
CA MET A 255 6.46 16.83 2.52
C MET A 255 5.44 16.99 3.66
N GLU A 256 5.54 18.07 4.44
CA GLU A 256 4.62 18.36 5.54
C GLU A 256 3.17 18.60 5.10
N ALA A 257 2.96 19.00 3.85
CA ALA A 257 1.62 19.18 3.28
C ALA A 257 0.91 17.86 2.93
N ILE A 258 1.63 16.75 2.89
CA ILE A 258 1.05 15.43 2.60
C ILE A 258 0.23 14.96 3.81
N THR A 259 -1.03 14.63 3.55
CA THR A 259 -2.00 14.24 4.57
C THR A 259 -1.79 12.80 5.02
N PRO A 260 -1.83 12.47 6.33
CA PRO A 260 -1.82 11.09 6.79
C PRO A 260 -2.87 10.23 6.08
N GLY A 261 -2.52 9.02 5.68
CA GLY A 261 -3.35 8.16 4.81
C GLY A 261 -3.00 8.27 3.32
N THR A 262 -2.10 9.21 2.99
CA THR A 262 -1.42 9.31 1.70
C THR A 262 0.08 9.32 1.89
N CYS A 263 0.83 9.05 0.85
CA CYS A 263 2.28 9.11 0.89
C CYS A 263 2.89 9.44 -0.47
N ALA A 264 4.04 10.09 -0.44
CA ALA A 264 4.95 10.17 -1.57
C ALA A 264 5.80 8.90 -1.62
N ARG A 265 5.27 7.82 -2.21
CA ARG A 265 6.03 6.58 -2.34
C ARG A 265 6.98 6.61 -3.55
N GLN A 266 7.93 5.68 -3.58
CA GLN A 266 8.85 5.54 -4.71
C GLN A 266 8.10 5.44 -6.04
N GLY A 267 8.52 6.23 -7.00
CA GLY A 267 7.94 6.29 -8.34
C GLY A 267 6.65 7.11 -8.46
N THR A 268 6.15 7.72 -7.37
CA THR A 268 5.12 8.76 -7.42
C THR A 268 5.76 10.15 -7.35
N SER A 269 5.19 11.08 -6.61
CA SER A 269 5.76 12.43 -6.43
C SER A 269 5.28 13.01 -5.09
N PRO A 270 6.08 13.78 -4.38
CA PRO A 270 5.61 14.52 -3.22
C PRO A 270 4.60 15.63 -3.59
N PHE A 271 4.55 16.02 -4.87
CA PHE A 271 3.58 16.96 -5.40
C PHE A 271 2.29 16.25 -5.85
N TYR A 272 2.35 14.96 -6.13
CA TYR A 272 1.25 14.08 -6.53
C TYR A 272 1.30 12.78 -5.72
N PRO A 273 1.03 12.85 -4.40
CA PRO A 273 1.06 11.69 -3.53
C PRO A 273 -0.05 10.70 -3.88
N SER A 274 0.11 9.47 -3.42
CA SER A 274 -0.90 8.43 -3.60
C SER A 274 -1.57 8.10 -2.27
N ALA A 275 -2.89 7.91 -2.28
CA ALA A 275 -3.57 7.30 -1.15
C ALA A 275 -2.99 5.90 -0.88
N ILE A 276 -2.70 5.61 0.39
CA ILE A 276 -2.19 4.30 0.81
C ILE A 276 -3.30 3.27 0.59
N PRO A 277 -3.08 2.21 -0.20
CA PRO A 277 -4.11 1.22 -0.44
C PRO A 277 -4.38 0.35 0.78
N ASP A 278 -5.62 -0.02 0.99
CA ASP A 278 -6.03 -1.06 1.93
C ASP A 278 -5.62 -2.43 1.37
N LEU A 279 -4.92 -3.24 2.17
CA LEU A 279 -4.50 -4.61 1.82
C LEU A 279 -5.52 -5.67 2.23
N ILE A 280 -6.53 -5.31 3.00
CA ILE A 280 -7.59 -6.25 3.41
C ILE A 280 -8.40 -6.65 2.17
N SER A 281 -8.64 -7.94 1.99
CA SER A 281 -9.23 -8.52 0.77
C SER A 281 -8.42 -8.29 -0.52
N LEU A 282 -7.09 -8.14 -0.41
CA LEU A 282 -6.21 -7.93 -1.56
C LEU A 282 -6.18 -9.15 -2.51
N LYS A 283 -6.39 -10.36 -1.99
CA LYS A 283 -6.39 -11.61 -2.76
C LYS A 283 -7.30 -11.55 -3.98
N ASP A 284 -8.41 -10.82 -3.87
CA ASP A 284 -9.46 -10.78 -4.89
C ASP A 284 -9.31 -9.57 -5.85
N ARG A 285 -8.19 -8.84 -5.79
CA ARG A 285 -7.91 -7.70 -6.67
C ARG A 285 -7.10 -8.13 -7.87
N LYS A 286 -7.53 -7.72 -9.08
CA LYS A 286 -6.77 -7.96 -10.32
C LYS A 286 -5.62 -6.98 -10.51
N TYR A 287 -5.76 -5.75 -10.00
CA TYR A 287 -4.77 -4.69 -10.14
C TYR A 287 -4.34 -4.15 -8.78
N LEU A 288 -3.03 -4.02 -8.60
CA LEU A 288 -2.42 -3.40 -7.43
C LEU A 288 -1.92 -2.00 -7.77
N ASP A 289 -1.69 -1.17 -6.73
CA ASP A 289 -1.40 0.25 -6.86
C ASP A 289 -2.64 1.10 -7.22
N SER A 290 -2.57 2.43 -6.97
CA SER A 290 -3.65 3.37 -7.33
C SER A 290 -3.82 3.49 -8.84
N THR A 291 -2.70 3.45 -9.59
CA THR A 291 -2.66 3.51 -11.05
C THR A 291 -2.86 2.15 -11.73
N GLY A 292 -3.18 1.11 -10.97
CA GLY A 292 -3.31 -0.25 -11.52
C GLY A 292 -2.00 -0.83 -12.04
N LEU A 293 -0.85 -0.30 -11.61
CA LEU A 293 0.47 -0.60 -12.15
C LEU A 293 0.78 -2.09 -12.29
N VAL A 294 0.33 -2.92 -11.34
CA VAL A 294 0.68 -4.34 -11.27
C VAL A 294 -0.54 -5.21 -11.48
N ARG A 295 -0.45 -6.12 -12.44
CA ARG A 295 -1.42 -7.20 -12.66
C ARG A 295 -1.22 -8.28 -11.59
N GLN A 296 -2.30 -8.71 -10.95
CA GLN A 296 -2.27 -9.78 -9.96
C GLN A 296 -3.10 -10.97 -10.43
N HIS A 297 -2.45 -12.04 -10.84
CA HIS A 297 -3.08 -13.29 -11.23
C HIS A 297 -2.92 -14.37 -10.16
N ASN A 298 -1.84 -14.31 -9.40
CA ASN A 298 -1.49 -15.32 -8.40
C ASN A 298 -0.61 -14.73 -7.28
N ILE A 299 -0.34 -15.54 -6.26
CA ILE A 299 0.46 -15.14 -5.10
C ILE A 299 1.89 -14.69 -5.48
N GLY A 300 2.47 -15.25 -6.53
CA GLY A 300 3.79 -14.86 -7.03
C GLY A 300 3.85 -13.40 -7.51
N ASP A 301 2.75 -12.87 -8.04
CA ASP A 301 2.69 -11.47 -8.49
C ASP A 301 2.71 -10.51 -7.29
N LEU A 302 2.05 -10.87 -6.18
CA LEU A 302 2.14 -10.11 -4.93
C LEU A 302 3.56 -10.17 -4.35
N MET A 303 4.23 -11.33 -4.39
CA MET A 303 5.63 -11.47 -3.98
C MET A 303 6.55 -10.56 -4.80
N ARG A 304 6.40 -10.54 -6.12
CA ARG A 304 7.14 -9.67 -7.06
C ARG A 304 6.90 -8.20 -6.78
N TYR A 305 5.63 -7.83 -6.57
CA TYR A 305 5.28 -6.45 -6.24
C TYR A 305 5.88 -6.00 -4.89
N ALA A 306 5.86 -6.88 -3.88
CA ALA A 306 6.51 -6.60 -2.60
C ALA A 306 8.03 -6.41 -2.77
N ALA A 307 8.70 -7.25 -3.57
CA ALA A 307 10.13 -7.10 -3.86
C ALA A 307 10.46 -5.78 -4.57
N LEU A 308 9.62 -5.35 -5.53
CA LEU A 308 9.77 -4.05 -6.18
C LEU A 308 9.64 -2.91 -5.18
N ASN A 309 8.66 -2.95 -4.30
CA ASN A 309 8.43 -1.91 -3.29
C ASN A 309 9.53 -1.84 -2.23
N GLN A 310 10.26 -2.91 -2.02
CA GLN A 310 11.35 -2.98 -1.03
C GLN A 310 12.74 -2.62 -1.61
N GLY A 311 12.77 -1.90 -2.71
CA GLY A 311 13.98 -1.30 -3.27
C GLY A 311 14.44 -1.83 -4.62
N ALA A 312 13.91 -2.96 -5.11
CA ALA A 312 14.26 -3.46 -6.44
C ALA A 312 13.79 -2.52 -7.57
N ASP A 313 12.72 -1.77 -7.34
CA ASP A 313 12.24 -0.71 -8.23
C ASP A 313 13.29 0.36 -8.57
N GLN A 314 14.10 0.75 -7.58
CA GLN A 314 15.18 1.74 -7.80
C GLN A 314 16.28 1.25 -8.74
N LEU A 315 16.38 -0.05 -8.97
CA LEU A 315 17.35 -0.68 -9.86
C LEU A 315 16.88 -0.76 -11.31
N THR A 316 15.61 -0.47 -11.58
CA THR A 316 15.02 -0.45 -12.92
C THR A 316 15.66 0.64 -13.77
N LEU A 317 16.00 0.32 -15.00
CA LEU A 317 16.51 1.27 -15.99
C LEU A 317 15.35 1.72 -16.89
N TYR A 318 15.09 3.01 -16.92
CA TYR A 318 14.11 3.66 -17.80
C TYR A 318 14.89 4.37 -18.91
N ASP A 319 15.06 3.72 -20.05
CA ASP A 319 15.94 4.15 -21.15
C ASP A 319 17.38 4.43 -20.66
N GLN A 320 17.73 5.70 -20.40
CA GLN A 320 19.04 6.11 -19.87
C GLN A 320 19.00 6.47 -18.36
N PHE A 321 17.84 6.48 -17.76
CA PHE A 321 17.67 6.87 -16.36
C PHE A 321 17.50 5.67 -15.44
N ARG A 322 18.37 5.56 -14.44
CA ARG A 322 18.18 4.63 -13.33
C ARG A 322 18.04 5.42 -12.03
N PRO A 323 16.96 5.20 -11.23
CA PRO A 323 16.78 5.89 -9.95
C PRO A 323 17.97 5.77 -9.00
N ALA A 324 18.56 4.60 -8.90
CA ALA A 324 19.74 4.36 -8.07
C ALA A 324 21.05 4.94 -8.65
N GLY A 325 21.03 5.54 -9.84
CA GLY A 325 22.22 5.95 -10.56
C GLY A 325 22.89 4.77 -11.30
N GLU A 326 24.13 4.49 -11.01
CA GLU A 326 24.78 3.27 -11.51
C GLU A 326 24.19 2.02 -10.86
N LEU A 327 24.23 0.90 -11.59
CA LEU A 327 23.79 -0.36 -11.02
C LEU A 327 24.79 -0.82 -9.95
N PRO A 328 24.40 -0.86 -8.66
CA PRO A 328 25.33 -1.23 -7.59
C PRO A 328 25.73 -2.71 -7.70
N LYS A 329 26.83 -3.10 -7.06
CA LYS A 329 27.18 -4.53 -6.93
C LYS A 329 26.07 -5.24 -6.14
N PRO A 330 25.62 -6.45 -6.55
CA PRO A 330 24.58 -7.18 -5.83
C PRO A 330 24.86 -7.34 -4.33
N SER A 331 26.12 -7.59 -3.95
CA SER A 331 26.55 -7.76 -2.56
C SER A 331 26.37 -6.55 -1.65
N THR A 332 26.10 -5.36 -2.21
CA THR A 332 25.87 -4.13 -1.45
C THR A 332 24.38 -3.82 -1.21
N ARG A 333 23.51 -4.71 -1.63
CA ARG A 333 22.05 -4.63 -1.46
C ARG A 333 21.56 -5.89 -0.78
N GLU A 334 20.38 -5.83 -0.21
CA GLU A 334 19.70 -6.99 0.36
C GLU A 334 18.34 -7.18 -0.30
N ARG A 335 17.92 -8.43 -0.38
CA ARG A 335 16.58 -8.82 -0.83
C ARG A 335 15.87 -9.66 0.22
N TYR A 336 14.58 -9.79 0.11
CA TYR A 336 13.86 -10.86 0.78
C TYR A 336 14.07 -12.20 0.06
N SER A 337 14.05 -13.31 0.81
CA SER A 337 14.00 -14.63 0.20
C SER A 337 12.61 -14.92 -0.37
N ASP A 338 12.52 -15.94 -1.24
CA ASP A 338 11.23 -16.37 -1.78
C ASP A 338 10.30 -16.84 -0.66
N GLU A 339 10.85 -17.50 0.37
CA GLU A 339 10.12 -17.95 1.56
C GLU A 339 9.58 -16.77 2.38
N GLN A 340 10.38 -15.73 2.57
CA GLN A 340 9.94 -14.52 3.29
C GLN A 340 8.80 -13.82 2.56
N LEU A 341 8.90 -13.67 1.23
CA LEU A 341 7.86 -13.03 0.43
C LEU A 341 6.61 -13.90 0.28
N TYR A 342 6.78 -15.22 0.21
CA TYR A 342 5.65 -16.15 0.22
C TYR A 342 4.88 -16.09 1.55
N ALA A 343 5.58 -16.11 2.67
CA ALA A 343 4.99 -15.94 3.99
C ALA A 343 4.25 -14.60 4.11
N LEU A 344 4.89 -13.50 3.68
CA LEU A 344 4.29 -12.16 3.65
C LEU A 344 3.01 -12.14 2.81
N ALA A 345 3.02 -12.74 1.63
CA ALA A 345 1.86 -12.78 0.74
C ALA A 345 0.70 -13.60 1.34
N LEU A 346 1.00 -14.74 1.99
CA LEU A 346 0.00 -15.52 2.74
C LEU A 346 -0.61 -14.71 3.89
N TYR A 347 0.21 -13.99 4.64
CA TYR A 347 -0.27 -13.11 5.71
C TYR A 347 -1.20 -12.03 5.16
N ILE A 348 -0.79 -11.32 4.11
CA ILE A 348 -1.63 -10.30 3.48
C ILE A 348 -2.96 -10.88 2.98
N TYR A 349 -2.94 -12.08 2.39
CA TYR A 349 -4.17 -12.75 1.94
C TYR A 349 -5.05 -13.23 3.10
N SER A 350 -4.48 -13.43 4.29
CA SER A 350 -5.23 -13.81 5.49
C SER A 350 -5.88 -12.66 6.24
N LEU A 351 -5.53 -11.41 5.90
CA LEU A 351 -6.05 -10.22 6.57
C LEU A 351 -7.57 -10.14 6.45
N LYS A 352 -8.20 -9.88 7.59
CA LYS A 352 -9.66 -9.72 7.68
C LYS A 352 -10.00 -8.33 8.20
N PRO A 353 -11.11 -7.74 7.74
CA PRO A 353 -11.59 -6.51 8.33
C PRO A 353 -11.96 -6.73 9.80
N PRO A 354 -11.81 -5.71 10.66
CA PRO A 354 -12.37 -5.75 12.00
C PRO A 354 -13.90 -5.76 11.95
N ASP A 355 -14.54 -6.10 13.06
CA ASP A 355 -15.99 -6.06 13.20
C ASP A 355 -16.51 -4.65 12.93
N ASN A 356 -17.43 -4.53 11.99
CA ASN A 356 -17.97 -3.24 11.61
C ASN A 356 -19.00 -2.77 12.66
N PRO A 357 -18.82 -1.61 13.30
CA PRO A 357 -19.79 -1.09 14.25
C PRO A 357 -21.08 -0.58 13.59
N ASN A 358 -21.05 -0.30 12.27
CA ASN A 358 -22.21 0.18 11.54
C ASN A 358 -23.08 -0.99 11.11
N LYS A 359 -24.37 -0.94 11.46
CA LYS A 359 -25.32 -2.01 11.14
C LYS A 359 -26.04 -1.70 9.84
N PHE A 360 -26.39 -2.75 9.10
CA PHE A 360 -27.26 -2.65 7.95
C PHE A 360 -28.73 -2.50 8.43
N ASP A 361 -29.07 -1.30 8.88
CA ASP A 361 -30.40 -0.92 9.37
C ASP A 361 -31.30 -0.39 8.27
N ALA A 362 -32.47 0.16 8.62
CA ALA A 362 -33.43 0.71 7.67
C ALA A 362 -32.87 1.86 6.83
N LEU A 363 -32.01 2.71 7.42
CA LEU A 363 -31.36 3.81 6.71
C LEU A 363 -30.32 3.29 5.71
N ALA A 364 -29.50 2.33 6.13
CA ALA A 364 -28.54 1.68 5.25
C ALA A 364 -29.21 0.92 4.11
N LYS A 365 -30.40 0.31 4.35
CA LYS A 365 -31.19 -0.31 3.29
C LYS A 365 -31.67 0.70 2.25
N GLN A 366 -32.16 1.85 2.67
CA GLN A 366 -32.49 2.95 1.75
C GLN A 366 -31.25 3.40 0.96
N GLY A 367 -30.09 3.49 1.64
CA GLY A 367 -28.83 3.81 0.99
C GLY A 367 -28.39 2.78 -0.04
N TYR A 368 -28.65 1.49 0.18
CA TYR A 368 -28.42 0.45 -0.83
C TYR A 368 -29.33 0.63 -2.06
N GLU A 369 -30.59 1.01 -1.86
CA GLU A 369 -31.52 1.31 -2.96
C GLU A 369 -31.01 2.52 -3.77
N VAL A 370 -30.54 3.58 -3.13
CA VAL A 370 -29.87 4.72 -3.79
C VAL A 370 -28.64 4.27 -4.55
N PHE A 371 -27.78 3.44 -3.94
CA PHE A 371 -26.56 2.91 -4.58
C PHE A 371 -26.87 2.18 -5.90
N MET A 372 -27.94 1.38 -5.91
CA MET A 372 -28.38 0.66 -7.11
C MET A 372 -29.04 1.59 -8.14
N THR A 373 -29.85 2.56 -7.71
CA THR A 373 -30.55 3.51 -8.60
C THR A 373 -29.56 4.45 -9.29
N GLU A 374 -28.51 4.88 -8.60
CA GLU A 374 -27.44 5.72 -9.14
C GLU A 374 -26.42 4.93 -9.95
N ALA A 375 -26.66 3.63 -10.20
CA ALA A 375 -25.80 2.71 -10.96
C ALA A 375 -24.34 2.64 -10.45
N CYS A 376 -24.12 2.83 -9.14
CA CYS A 376 -22.82 2.73 -8.53
C CYS A 376 -22.23 1.30 -8.64
N ASP A 377 -23.10 0.28 -8.69
CA ASP A 377 -22.78 -1.13 -8.82
C ASP A 377 -22.12 -1.51 -10.15
N VAL A 378 -22.28 -0.69 -11.20
CA VAL A 378 -21.61 -0.87 -12.51
C VAL A 378 -20.08 -0.89 -12.34
N CYS A 379 -19.54 0.01 -11.52
CA CYS A 379 -18.13 0.07 -11.20
C CYS A 379 -17.82 -0.64 -9.87
N HIS A 380 -18.68 -0.49 -8.88
CA HIS A 380 -18.51 -1.04 -7.55
C HIS A 380 -19.37 -2.30 -7.33
N THR A 381 -19.13 -3.30 -8.16
CA THR A 381 -19.90 -4.55 -8.24
C THR A 381 -19.76 -5.41 -6.97
N PRO A 382 -20.86 -5.77 -6.27
CA PRO A 382 -20.82 -6.73 -5.17
C PRO A 382 -20.31 -8.13 -5.61
N PRO A 383 -19.73 -8.94 -4.73
CA PRO A 383 -19.56 -8.73 -3.29
C PRO A 383 -18.28 -7.97 -2.93
N LEU A 384 -17.41 -7.69 -3.90
CA LEU A 384 -16.13 -6.99 -3.69
C LEU A 384 -16.28 -5.47 -3.71
N TYR A 385 -17.40 -4.97 -4.23
CA TYR A 385 -17.64 -3.56 -4.47
C TYR A 385 -16.55 -2.91 -5.31
N THR A 386 -16.08 -3.64 -6.31
CA THR A 386 -15.24 -3.24 -7.43
C THR A 386 -15.47 -4.24 -8.56
N ASN A 387 -15.48 -3.77 -9.79
CA ASN A 387 -15.46 -4.64 -10.97
C ASN A 387 -14.04 -5.06 -11.40
N ASN A 388 -13.01 -4.66 -10.62
CA ASN A 388 -11.60 -4.93 -10.93
C ASN A 388 -11.15 -4.40 -12.31
N MET A 389 -11.68 -3.28 -12.77
CA MET A 389 -11.29 -2.65 -14.04
C MET A 389 -10.44 -1.40 -13.80
N LEU A 390 -9.84 -0.91 -14.88
CA LEU A 390 -9.07 0.31 -14.97
C LEU A 390 -9.90 1.38 -15.69
N THR A 391 -9.85 2.63 -15.23
CA THR A 391 -10.43 3.78 -15.91
C THR A 391 -9.33 4.66 -16.47
N PRO A 392 -9.38 5.08 -17.75
CA PRO A 392 -8.40 6.01 -18.31
C PRO A 392 -8.60 7.40 -17.72
N VAL A 393 -7.49 8.10 -17.47
CA VAL A 393 -7.56 9.50 -17.02
C VAL A 393 -7.80 10.44 -18.20
N ALA A 394 -8.29 11.64 -17.91
CA ALA A 394 -8.48 12.67 -18.92
C ALA A 394 -7.18 12.96 -19.68
N GLY A 395 -7.25 13.02 -21.00
CA GLY A 395 -6.10 13.23 -21.89
C GLY A 395 -5.28 12.00 -22.22
N PHE A 396 -5.52 10.84 -21.58
CA PHE A 396 -4.83 9.60 -21.93
C PHE A 396 -5.52 8.85 -23.07
N LYS A 397 -4.75 8.48 -24.10
CA LYS A 397 -5.26 7.72 -25.25
C LYS A 397 -5.03 6.23 -25.06
N VAL A 398 -6.10 5.50 -24.77
CA VAL A 398 -6.06 4.03 -24.64
C VAL A 398 -5.67 3.39 -25.97
N SER A 399 -4.62 2.57 -25.96
CA SER A 399 -4.18 1.83 -27.15
C SER A 399 -5.11 0.65 -27.47
N LYS A 400 -5.03 0.11 -28.71
CA LYS A 400 -5.75 -1.12 -29.04
C LYS A 400 -5.21 -2.32 -28.27
N GLU A 401 -3.91 -2.34 -28.00
CA GLU A 401 -3.25 -3.39 -27.24
C GLU A 401 -3.76 -3.42 -25.81
N ASP A 402 -3.78 -2.28 -25.11
CA ASP A 402 -4.28 -2.18 -23.74
C ASP A 402 -5.73 -2.70 -23.60
N ARG A 403 -6.58 -2.46 -24.64
CA ARG A 403 -7.97 -2.96 -24.65
C ARG A 403 -8.07 -4.47 -24.80
N ILE A 404 -7.03 -5.12 -25.31
CA ILE A 404 -6.99 -6.57 -25.47
C ILE A 404 -6.38 -7.23 -24.23
N THR A 405 -5.36 -6.60 -23.64
CA THR A 405 -4.56 -7.20 -22.57
C THR A 405 -5.07 -6.87 -21.16
N ASP A 406 -5.79 -5.76 -21.03
CA ASP A 406 -6.22 -5.22 -19.74
C ASP A 406 -7.73 -4.98 -19.65
N ASP A 407 -8.27 -5.08 -18.44
CA ASP A 407 -9.71 -4.85 -18.18
C ASP A 407 -9.98 -3.32 -18.14
N VAL A 408 -10.00 -2.65 -19.27
CA VAL A 408 -10.23 -1.20 -19.35
C VAL A 408 -11.71 -0.88 -19.51
N LEU A 409 -12.28 -0.16 -18.53
CA LEU A 409 -13.59 0.45 -18.64
C LEU A 409 -13.47 1.75 -19.45
N ASN A 410 -14.19 1.84 -20.56
CA ASN A 410 -14.11 3.00 -21.45
C ASN A 410 -14.99 4.18 -20.94
N LEU A 411 -14.82 4.51 -19.68
CA LEU A 411 -15.52 5.59 -18.99
C LEU A 411 -14.49 6.36 -18.16
N PRO A 412 -14.02 7.52 -18.63
CA PRO A 412 -13.17 8.38 -17.80
C PRO A 412 -14.03 8.96 -16.66
N ILE A 413 -13.44 9.01 -15.47
CA ILE A 413 -14.09 9.58 -14.28
C ILE A 413 -13.59 11.01 -13.99
N ASP A 414 -12.76 11.56 -14.86
CA ASP A 414 -12.26 12.94 -14.91
C ASP A 414 -11.64 13.47 -13.61
N THR A 415 -11.10 12.57 -12.78
CA THR A 415 -10.31 12.95 -11.60
C THR A 415 -8.96 13.51 -12.03
N ASP A 416 -8.24 14.16 -11.08
CA ASP A 416 -6.89 14.69 -11.29
C ASP A 416 -5.97 13.65 -11.95
N PRO A 417 -5.43 13.91 -13.16
CA PRO A 417 -4.66 12.95 -13.92
C PRO A 417 -3.19 12.84 -13.50
N ASN A 418 -2.67 13.77 -12.67
CA ASN A 418 -1.24 13.97 -12.49
C ASN A 418 -0.52 12.73 -11.93
N LEU A 419 -1.11 12.03 -10.95
CA LEU A 419 -0.51 10.79 -10.44
C LEU A 419 -0.39 9.72 -11.54
N ALA A 420 -1.35 9.66 -12.46
CA ALA A 420 -1.37 8.66 -13.53
C ALA A 420 -0.56 9.04 -14.77
N LEU A 421 -0.29 10.33 -14.99
CA LEU A 421 0.45 10.82 -16.17
C LEU A 421 1.84 11.35 -15.82
N ASP A 422 1.97 12.07 -14.71
CA ASP A 422 3.14 12.89 -14.40
C ASP A 422 4.02 12.27 -13.30
N THR A 423 4.04 10.93 -13.23
CA THR A 423 4.89 10.18 -12.32
C THR A 423 5.55 8.99 -13.01
N ARG A 424 6.68 8.52 -12.46
CA ARG A 424 7.42 7.36 -12.99
C ARG A 424 6.56 6.08 -13.05
N ARG A 425 5.62 5.93 -12.12
CA ARG A 425 4.68 4.79 -12.04
C ARG A 425 3.30 5.10 -12.59
N GLY A 426 3.14 6.22 -13.27
CA GLY A 426 1.92 6.56 -13.97
C GLY A 426 1.71 5.64 -15.17
N THR A 427 0.51 5.08 -15.29
CA THR A 427 0.12 4.14 -16.35
C THR A 427 -0.87 4.75 -17.35
N GLY A 428 -1.40 5.93 -17.05
CA GLY A 428 -2.52 6.54 -17.75
C GLY A 428 -3.89 6.11 -17.22
N TYR A 429 -3.91 5.27 -16.17
CA TYR A 429 -5.13 4.72 -15.59
C TYR A 429 -5.20 4.91 -14.09
N TYR A 430 -6.44 4.87 -13.57
CA TYR A 430 -6.72 4.54 -12.18
C TYR A 430 -7.50 3.23 -12.11
N LYS A 431 -7.20 2.39 -11.13
CA LYS A 431 -8.04 1.21 -10.85
C LYS A 431 -9.31 1.63 -10.13
N ILE A 432 -10.40 0.93 -10.37
CA ILE A 432 -11.63 1.08 -9.60
C ILE A 432 -11.41 0.45 -8.22
N PRO A 433 -11.38 1.25 -7.13
CA PRO A 433 -11.12 0.73 -5.80
C PRO A 433 -12.32 -0.02 -5.27
N SER A 434 -12.10 -0.99 -4.38
CA SER A 434 -13.21 -1.58 -3.63
C SER A 434 -13.70 -0.62 -2.54
N LEU A 435 -15.00 -0.63 -2.30
CA LEU A 435 -15.61 0.16 -1.24
C LEU A 435 -15.64 -0.56 0.12
N LYS A 436 -15.08 -1.78 0.23
CA LYS A 436 -14.99 -2.46 1.53
C LYS A 436 -14.10 -1.69 2.49
N GLY A 437 -14.52 -1.63 3.76
CA GLY A 437 -13.77 -0.97 4.81
C GLY A 437 -13.83 0.56 4.80
N LEU A 438 -14.76 1.18 4.06
CA LEU A 438 -14.88 2.65 4.01
C LEU A 438 -15.07 3.28 5.39
N TRP A 439 -15.64 2.56 6.38
CA TRP A 439 -15.89 3.08 7.70
C TRP A 439 -14.62 3.34 8.54
N TYR A 440 -13.50 2.63 8.24
CA TYR A 440 -12.22 2.86 8.90
C TYR A 440 -11.17 3.53 8.00
N ARG A 441 -11.47 3.71 6.71
CA ARG A 441 -10.54 4.30 5.73
C ARG A 441 -10.70 5.82 5.66
N GLY A 442 -9.75 6.45 5.00
CA GLY A 442 -9.68 7.89 4.74
C GLY A 442 -8.25 8.42 4.93
N PRO A 443 -7.89 9.52 4.28
CA PRO A 443 -8.69 10.30 3.34
C PRO A 443 -8.97 9.55 2.03
N PHE A 444 -9.94 10.05 1.28
CA PHE A 444 -10.43 9.48 0.02
C PHE A 444 -9.86 10.24 -1.18
N GLU A 445 -10.20 9.79 -2.38
CA GLU A 445 -9.57 10.13 -3.65
C GLU A 445 -8.21 9.43 -3.81
N HIS A 446 -7.73 9.30 -5.07
CA HIS A 446 -6.43 8.68 -5.36
C HIS A 446 -5.25 9.41 -4.71
N ASN A 447 -5.40 10.70 -4.41
CA ASN A 447 -4.40 11.55 -3.77
C ASN A 447 -4.80 12.02 -2.36
N GLY A 448 -5.92 11.53 -1.81
CA GLY A 448 -6.37 11.90 -0.47
C GLY A 448 -6.95 13.31 -0.33
N SER A 449 -7.47 13.91 -1.38
CA SER A 449 -8.00 15.30 -1.35
C SER A 449 -9.26 15.47 -0.51
N VAL A 450 -9.97 14.41 -0.21
CA VAL A 450 -11.26 14.41 0.49
C VAL A 450 -11.13 13.66 1.81
N ALA A 451 -11.40 14.32 2.93
CA ALA A 451 -11.18 13.71 4.25
C ALA A 451 -12.25 12.69 4.64
N THR A 452 -13.52 12.95 4.33
CA THR A 452 -14.67 12.15 4.78
C THR A 452 -15.60 11.76 3.64
N LEU A 453 -16.51 10.82 3.87
CA LEU A 453 -17.57 10.49 2.90
C LEU A 453 -18.57 11.64 2.74
N GLU A 454 -18.80 12.38 3.81
CA GLU A 454 -19.65 13.56 3.78
C GLU A 454 -19.07 14.64 2.83
N ASP A 455 -17.77 14.87 2.87
CA ASP A 455 -17.07 15.78 1.95
C ASP A 455 -17.03 15.21 0.52
N TRP A 456 -16.96 13.87 0.37
CA TRP A 456 -16.96 13.21 -0.93
C TRP A 456 -18.23 13.53 -1.73
N PHE A 457 -19.38 13.54 -1.08
CA PHE A 457 -20.69 13.84 -1.68
C PHE A 457 -21.08 15.33 -1.58
N ASP A 458 -20.16 16.22 -1.22
CA ASP A 458 -20.39 17.65 -1.25
C ASP A 458 -20.17 18.22 -2.65
N PRO A 459 -21.22 18.72 -3.36
CA PRO A 459 -21.06 19.26 -4.70
C PRO A 459 -20.17 20.52 -4.77
N ARG A 460 -19.95 21.20 -3.63
CA ARG A 460 -19.06 22.37 -3.57
C ARG A 460 -17.61 21.99 -3.89
N ARG A 461 -17.23 20.72 -3.75
CA ARG A 461 -15.87 20.26 -4.08
C ARG A 461 -15.47 20.48 -5.55
N LEU A 462 -16.45 20.64 -6.43
CA LEU A 462 -16.21 20.91 -7.86
C LEU A 462 -15.85 22.38 -8.16
N ARG A 463 -16.00 23.27 -7.19
CA ARG A 463 -15.76 24.72 -7.37
C ARG A 463 -14.27 25.03 -7.24
N ASP A 464 -13.80 26.02 -8.00
CA ASP A 464 -12.39 26.44 -7.97
C ASP A 464 -12.01 27.14 -6.64
N ASP A 465 -12.98 27.71 -5.92
CA ASP A 465 -12.81 28.30 -4.59
C ASP A 465 -12.94 27.30 -3.45
N TYR A 466 -13.06 26.00 -3.74
CA TYR A 466 -13.15 24.96 -2.72
C TYR A 466 -11.81 24.80 -1.97
N VAL A 467 -11.91 24.63 -0.66
CA VAL A 467 -10.77 24.25 0.20
C VAL A 467 -10.81 22.74 0.41
N PRO A 468 -9.93 21.94 -0.24
CA PRO A 468 -9.91 20.51 -0.04
C PRO A 468 -9.74 20.15 1.43
N THR A 469 -10.54 19.22 1.92
CA THR A 469 -10.56 18.83 3.35
C THR A 469 -9.42 17.88 3.71
N GLY A 470 -8.87 17.17 2.72
CA GLY A 470 -7.69 16.33 2.82
C GLY A 470 -6.44 16.98 2.22
N PHE A 471 -5.74 16.28 1.33
CA PHE A 471 -4.55 16.78 0.64
C PHE A 471 -4.87 17.99 -0.25
N ARG A 472 -4.16 19.08 -0.05
CA ARG A 472 -4.30 20.30 -0.84
C ARG A 472 -3.21 20.50 -1.87
N GLY A 473 -2.01 20.12 -1.56
CA GLY A 473 -0.79 20.45 -2.27
C GLY A 473 -0.05 21.63 -1.64
N TYR A 474 1.27 21.64 -1.82
CA TYR A 474 2.11 22.73 -1.32
C TYR A 474 1.77 24.06 -1.99
N GLY A 475 1.55 25.11 -1.20
CA GLY A 475 1.24 26.46 -1.69
C GLY A 475 -0.18 26.61 -2.25
N VAL A 476 -1.03 25.58 -2.16
CA VAL A 476 -2.41 25.61 -2.65
C VAL A 476 -3.38 25.84 -1.49
N THR A 477 -4.16 26.90 -1.57
CA THR A 477 -5.22 27.21 -0.59
C THR A 477 -6.56 26.66 -1.05
N THR A 478 -6.93 26.91 -2.30
CA THR A 478 -8.20 26.48 -2.90
C THR A 478 -7.93 25.78 -4.22
N ARG A 479 -8.69 24.76 -4.51
CA ARG A 479 -8.78 24.10 -5.82
C ARG A 479 -10.00 23.20 -5.88
N ALA A 480 -10.57 23.07 -7.07
CA ALA A 480 -11.59 22.06 -7.32
C ALA A 480 -11.04 20.65 -7.12
N VAL A 481 -11.84 19.75 -6.53
CA VAL A 481 -11.65 18.30 -6.53
C VAL A 481 -12.64 17.71 -7.51
N LYS A 482 -12.22 17.64 -8.78
CA LYS A 482 -13.06 17.24 -9.93
C LYS A 482 -13.16 15.72 -10.07
N GLY A 483 -14.08 15.32 -10.92
CA GLY A 483 -14.33 13.91 -11.28
C GLY A 483 -15.17 13.16 -10.27
N HIS A 484 -15.56 11.95 -10.67
CA HIS A 484 -16.44 11.08 -9.91
C HIS A 484 -17.67 11.80 -9.38
N GLU A 485 -18.42 12.43 -10.30
CA GLU A 485 -19.55 13.31 -9.95
C GLU A 485 -20.83 12.53 -9.58
N PHE A 486 -20.76 11.20 -9.57
CA PHE A 486 -21.86 10.32 -9.21
C PHE A 486 -22.33 10.58 -7.76
N GLY A 487 -23.62 10.73 -7.57
CA GLY A 487 -24.24 10.99 -6.27
C GLY A 487 -24.12 12.45 -5.77
N LEU A 488 -23.58 13.39 -6.55
CA LEU A 488 -23.52 14.80 -6.15
C LEU A 488 -24.88 15.53 -6.28
N SER A 489 -25.79 15.01 -7.12
CA SER A 489 -27.15 15.52 -7.32
C SER A 489 -28.18 15.01 -6.32
N LEU A 490 -27.79 14.07 -5.45
CA LEU A 490 -28.65 13.48 -4.42
C LEU A 490 -29.19 14.52 -3.44
N THR A 491 -30.43 14.33 -3.01
CA THR A 491 -31.01 15.07 -1.89
C THR A 491 -30.20 14.83 -0.60
N PRO A 492 -30.29 15.72 0.40
CA PRO A 492 -29.62 15.49 1.69
C PRO A 492 -30.00 14.14 2.36
N GLU A 493 -31.24 13.73 2.22
CA GLU A 493 -31.79 12.46 2.77
C GLU A 493 -31.19 11.25 2.06
N GLU A 494 -31.18 11.24 0.74
CA GLU A 494 -30.58 10.17 -0.07
C GLU A 494 -29.07 10.07 0.16
N ARG A 495 -28.38 11.20 0.24
CA ARG A 495 -26.96 11.26 0.55
C ARG A 495 -26.65 10.67 1.92
N LYS A 496 -27.44 11.03 2.95
CA LYS A 496 -27.30 10.47 4.28
C LYS A 496 -27.52 8.96 4.29
N ALA A 497 -28.54 8.48 3.56
CA ALA A 497 -28.81 7.06 3.42
C ALA A 497 -27.68 6.32 2.70
N LEU A 498 -27.19 6.86 1.57
CA LEU A 498 -26.07 6.28 0.84
C LEU A 498 -24.80 6.19 1.70
N ILE A 499 -24.45 7.23 2.44
CA ILE A 499 -23.30 7.21 3.35
C ILE A 499 -23.48 6.15 4.46
N ALA A 500 -24.70 6.03 5.01
CA ALA A 500 -25.01 4.98 6.01
C ALA A 500 -24.77 3.58 5.43
N PHE A 501 -25.22 3.32 4.21
CA PHE A 501 -24.96 2.06 3.52
C PHE A 501 -23.45 1.85 3.29
N LEU A 502 -22.75 2.82 2.72
CA LEU A 502 -21.32 2.72 2.43
C LEU A 502 -20.48 2.43 3.69
N LYS A 503 -20.89 2.97 4.84
CA LYS A 503 -20.24 2.68 6.13
C LYS A 503 -20.49 1.24 6.61
N THR A 504 -21.47 0.52 6.07
CA THR A 504 -21.67 -0.91 6.40
C THR A 504 -20.74 -1.85 5.64
N LEU A 505 -20.06 -1.37 4.62
CA LEU A 505 -19.12 -2.14 3.79
C LEU A 505 -17.74 -2.20 4.46
#